data_8fb5c74ff95467b9c8edcf1e21eb2fdb
#
_entry.id   8fb5c74ff95467b9c8edcf1e21eb2fdb
#
_cell.length_a   1.000
_cell.length_b   1.000
_cell.length_c   1.000
_cell.angle_alpha   90.00
_cell.angle_beta   90.00
_cell.angle_gamma   90.00
#
_symmetry.space_group_name_H-M   'P 1'
#
loop_
_entity.id
_entity.type
_entity.pdbx_description
1 polymer ?
#
loop_
_entity_poly.entity_id
_entity_poly.type
_entity_poly.pdbx_seq_one_letter_code
_entity_poly.pdbx_strand_id
1 'polypeptide(L)'
;MNTRRRILIALGASAFAAPLAGLAQQRTAKIPHVGYLSLGTAASNGAFLDAFKNALRELGYVEGRNIAIDVTWAGKAAYEFPQLAATLVKTNPSAIVTTCVPSTRAAKQATSSIPVVMSIDGDPVERGLVASLARPGANITGTLTLFQELIPKWVELINIAVPKAHTLGVLANAGEDGAYYWDAFEDAARKVRVKVFLARANSPAALERAFADMKKRHAGAFIVMVDPLLAGQVQRIVTLANVHKLPGIYGFREFTEAGGLMSYGLSYKDYYKEVARYVDKVLKGIKPADLPVEQPTKIELAINKSTAQALGVSLPEQLMARADKVIE
;
A
#
# COMPACT_ATOMS: atom_id res chain seq x y z
N MET A 1 -58.61 11.60 -57.51
CA MET A 1 -57.51 12.02 -56.62
C MET A 1 -56.38 11.01 -56.82
N ASN A 2 -55.28 11.45 -57.38
CA ASN A 2 -54.23 10.59 -57.96
C ASN A 2 -53.44 9.79 -56.91
N THR A 3 -53.37 8.50 -57.09
CA THR A 3 -52.62 7.51 -56.33
C THR A 3 -51.15 7.89 -56.08
N ARG A 4 -50.53 8.65 -57.02
CA ARG A 4 -49.15 9.17 -56.92
C ARG A 4 -48.96 10.19 -55.78
N ARG A 5 -50.00 10.93 -55.37
CA ARG A 5 -49.92 11.95 -54.32
C ARG A 5 -50.01 11.31 -52.91
N ARG A 6 -50.58 10.13 -52.78
CA ARG A 6 -50.65 9.33 -51.53
C ARG A 6 -49.32 8.62 -51.21
N ILE A 7 -48.59 8.21 -52.26
CA ILE A 7 -47.29 7.55 -52.10
C ILE A 7 -46.20 8.55 -51.65
N LEU A 8 -46.26 9.81 -52.12
CA LEU A 8 -45.29 10.85 -51.70
C LEU A 8 -45.53 11.34 -50.26
N ILE A 9 -46.74 11.28 -49.76
CA ILE A 9 -47.03 11.62 -48.34
C ILE A 9 -46.61 10.47 -47.38
N ALA A 10 -46.68 9.23 -47.82
CA ALA A 10 -46.25 8.08 -47.01
C ALA A 10 -44.72 7.98 -46.94
N LEU A 11 -43.95 8.43 -47.94
CA LEU A 11 -42.49 8.46 -47.91
C LEU A 11 -41.90 9.67 -47.14
N GLY A 12 -42.64 10.75 -46.98
CA GLY A 12 -42.21 11.93 -46.24
C GLY A 12 -42.35 11.79 -44.71
N ALA A 13 -43.26 10.92 -44.23
CA ALA A 13 -43.49 10.72 -42.80
C ALA A 13 -42.50 9.73 -42.12
N SER A 14 -41.80 8.89 -42.90
CA SER A 14 -40.85 7.93 -42.37
C SER A 14 -39.41 8.46 -42.21
N ALA A 15 -39.13 9.66 -42.76
CA ALA A 15 -37.76 10.25 -42.68
C ALA A 15 -37.50 11.06 -41.40
N PHE A 16 -38.56 11.37 -40.57
CA PHE A 16 -38.39 12.12 -39.32
C PHE A 16 -38.40 11.28 -38.04
N ALA A 17 -38.61 9.94 -38.12
CA ALA A 17 -38.65 9.07 -36.96
C ALA A 17 -37.28 8.39 -36.64
N ALA A 18 -36.26 8.56 -37.47
CA ALA A 18 -35.00 7.85 -37.32
C ALA A 18 -33.98 8.43 -36.34
N PRO A 19 -33.96 9.71 -35.94
CA PRO A 19 -32.95 10.20 -35.01
C PRO A 19 -33.24 10.03 -33.52
N LEU A 20 -34.47 9.63 -33.12
CA LEU A 20 -34.82 9.49 -31.70
C LEU A 20 -34.57 8.09 -31.10
N ALA A 21 -34.38 7.07 -31.93
CA ALA A 21 -34.04 5.72 -31.46
C ALA A 21 -32.56 5.56 -31.07
N GLY A 22 -31.69 6.44 -31.53
CA GLY A 22 -30.24 6.43 -31.19
C GLY A 22 -29.90 6.98 -29.81
N LEU A 23 -30.80 7.75 -29.19
CA LEU A 23 -30.58 8.35 -27.86
C LEU A 23 -31.12 7.49 -26.70
N ALA A 24 -31.92 6.46 -26.99
CA ALA A 24 -32.53 5.61 -25.98
C ALA A 24 -31.63 4.44 -25.52
N GLN A 25 -30.43 4.28 -26.08
CA GLN A 25 -29.50 3.23 -25.75
C GLN A 25 -28.23 3.75 -25.02
N GLN A 26 -28.32 4.87 -24.32
CA GLN A 26 -27.42 5.06 -23.19
C GLN A 26 -27.85 4.05 -22.12
N ARG A 27 -27.34 2.80 -22.24
CA ARG A 27 -27.24 1.91 -21.10
C ARG A 27 -26.68 2.77 -19.98
N THR A 28 -27.45 2.99 -18.92
CA THR A 28 -26.89 3.50 -17.67
C THR A 28 -25.77 2.55 -17.32
N ALA A 29 -24.54 2.92 -17.69
CA ALA A 29 -23.37 2.12 -17.41
C ALA A 29 -23.37 1.91 -15.89
N LYS A 30 -23.56 0.67 -15.45
CA LYS A 30 -23.57 0.33 -14.03
C LYS A 30 -22.28 0.88 -13.46
N ILE A 31 -22.38 1.80 -12.52
CA ILE A 31 -21.21 2.39 -11.84
C ILE A 31 -20.35 1.22 -11.31
N PRO A 32 -19.08 1.10 -11.73
CA PRO A 32 -18.21 0.04 -11.24
C PRO A 32 -18.07 0.16 -9.74
N HIS A 33 -18.13 -1.00 -9.09
CA HIS A 33 -18.10 -1.14 -7.66
C HIS A 33 -16.79 -1.84 -7.27
N VAL A 34 -15.96 -1.23 -6.45
CA VAL A 34 -14.66 -1.76 -6.01
C VAL A 34 -14.71 -2.04 -4.52
N GLY A 35 -14.48 -3.29 -4.14
CA GLY A 35 -14.26 -3.67 -2.76
C GLY A 35 -12.84 -3.33 -2.31
N TYR A 36 -12.66 -2.73 -1.14
CA TYR A 36 -11.35 -2.47 -0.54
C TYR A 36 -11.25 -3.21 0.80
N LEU A 37 -10.46 -4.27 0.85
CA LEU A 37 -10.32 -5.16 2.01
C LEU A 37 -8.96 -4.96 2.67
N SER A 38 -8.94 -4.35 3.85
CA SER A 38 -7.73 -3.92 4.54
C SER A 38 -7.71 -4.26 6.01
N LEU A 39 -6.51 -4.43 6.55
CA LEU A 39 -6.28 -4.50 8.00
C LEU A 39 -6.41 -3.09 8.60
N GLY A 40 -6.62 -3.02 9.92
CA GLY A 40 -6.72 -1.75 10.65
C GLY A 40 -8.11 -1.14 10.61
N THR A 41 -8.17 0.16 10.71
CA THR A 41 -9.39 0.98 10.75
C THR A 41 -9.23 2.22 9.88
N ALA A 42 -10.29 2.95 9.61
CA ALA A 42 -10.22 4.25 8.93
C ALA A 42 -9.29 5.23 9.67
N ALA A 43 -9.26 5.19 11.00
CA ALA A 43 -8.39 6.06 11.80
C ALA A 43 -6.90 5.69 11.71
N SER A 44 -6.57 4.40 11.55
CA SER A 44 -5.17 3.96 11.44
C SER A 44 -4.64 3.95 10.01
N ASN A 45 -5.46 3.56 9.04
CA ASN A 45 -5.02 3.29 7.67
C ASN A 45 -5.75 4.15 6.62
N GLY A 46 -6.51 5.15 7.05
CA GLY A 46 -7.25 6.06 6.16
C GLY A 46 -6.34 6.76 5.14
N ALA A 47 -5.11 7.12 5.53
CA ALA A 47 -4.14 7.76 4.63
C ALA A 47 -3.81 6.93 3.38
N PHE A 48 -3.79 5.59 3.49
CA PHE A 48 -3.59 4.70 2.34
C PHE A 48 -4.81 4.64 1.43
N LEU A 49 -6.01 4.55 2.04
CA LEU A 49 -7.26 4.61 1.31
C LEU A 49 -7.40 5.95 0.58
N ASP A 50 -7.04 7.06 1.24
CA ASP A 50 -7.05 8.39 0.64
C ASP A 50 -6.05 8.50 -0.52
N ALA A 51 -4.85 7.93 -0.37
CA ALA A 51 -3.87 7.86 -1.46
C ALA A 51 -4.42 7.09 -2.66
N PHE A 52 -5.06 5.94 -2.42
CA PHE A 52 -5.72 5.14 -3.46
C PHE A 52 -6.87 5.91 -4.13
N LYS A 53 -7.78 6.52 -3.35
CA LYS A 53 -8.90 7.33 -3.87
C LYS A 53 -8.41 8.53 -4.68
N ASN A 54 -7.34 9.20 -4.22
CA ASN A 54 -6.73 10.32 -4.94
C ASN A 54 -6.13 9.86 -6.27
N ALA A 55 -5.44 8.72 -6.28
CA ALA A 55 -4.89 8.14 -7.50
C ALA A 55 -5.99 7.73 -8.49
N LEU A 56 -7.10 7.16 -8.04
CA LEU A 56 -8.26 6.89 -8.88
C LEU A 56 -8.86 8.18 -9.45
N ARG A 57 -8.87 9.27 -8.66
CA ARG A 57 -9.35 10.58 -9.12
C ARG A 57 -8.44 11.15 -10.22
N GLU A 58 -7.12 10.99 -10.12
CA GLU A 58 -6.17 11.35 -11.18
C GLU A 58 -6.45 10.59 -12.49
N LEU A 59 -6.98 9.35 -12.41
CA LEU A 59 -7.41 8.54 -13.55
C LEU A 59 -8.84 8.83 -14.04
N GLY A 60 -9.52 9.81 -13.44
CA GLY A 60 -10.87 10.23 -13.83
C GLY A 60 -12.02 9.53 -13.11
N TYR A 61 -11.73 8.71 -12.10
CA TYR A 61 -12.75 8.07 -11.26
C TYR A 61 -13.12 8.97 -10.08
N VAL A 62 -14.41 9.28 -9.95
CA VAL A 62 -14.95 10.12 -8.87
C VAL A 62 -15.97 9.29 -8.10
N GLU A 63 -15.69 9.03 -6.82
CA GLU A 63 -16.56 8.25 -5.94
C GLU A 63 -17.97 8.88 -5.86
N GLY A 64 -18.99 8.04 -5.96
CA GLY A 64 -20.40 8.45 -6.00
C GLY A 64 -20.88 8.96 -7.37
N ARG A 65 -19.98 9.20 -8.34
CA ARG A 65 -20.32 9.65 -9.70
C ARG A 65 -20.13 8.55 -10.74
N ASN A 66 -18.96 7.97 -10.83
CA ASN A 66 -18.60 6.95 -11.82
C ASN A 66 -17.81 5.77 -11.25
N ILE A 67 -17.62 5.72 -9.95
CA ILE A 67 -17.09 4.58 -9.19
C ILE A 67 -17.74 4.56 -7.79
N ALA A 68 -17.97 3.37 -7.23
CA ALA A 68 -18.31 3.17 -5.83
C ALA A 68 -17.19 2.34 -5.17
N ILE A 69 -16.84 2.68 -3.92
CA ILE A 69 -15.78 1.99 -3.17
C ILE A 69 -16.36 1.50 -1.84
N ASP A 70 -16.47 0.18 -1.68
CA ASP A 70 -16.88 -0.45 -0.43
C ASP A 70 -15.67 -0.82 0.39
N VAL A 71 -15.48 -0.10 1.49
CA VAL A 71 -14.33 -0.28 2.37
C VAL A 71 -14.69 -1.23 3.51
N THR A 72 -13.90 -2.28 3.63
CA THR A 72 -14.05 -3.30 4.69
C THR A 72 -12.75 -3.37 5.49
N TRP A 73 -12.83 -3.06 6.77
CA TRP A 73 -11.72 -3.08 7.71
C TRP A 73 -11.78 -4.33 8.61
N ALA A 74 -10.69 -5.08 8.69
CA ALA A 74 -10.56 -6.23 9.59
C ALA A 74 -10.07 -5.85 11.01
N GLY A 75 -10.16 -4.58 11.38
CA GLY A 75 -9.72 -4.13 12.70
C GLY A 75 -8.26 -4.50 12.97
N LYS A 76 -8.04 -5.18 14.12
CA LYS A 76 -6.70 -5.65 14.54
C LYS A 76 -6.47 -7.13 14.23
N ALA A 77 -7.45 -7.82 13.67
CA ALA A 77 -7.50 -9.26 13.64
C ALA A 77 -7.58 -9.84 12.23
N ALA A 78 -6.45 -10.34 11.74
CA ALA A 78 -6.37 -10.96 10.41
C ALA A 78 -7.28 -12.20 10.25
N TYR A 79 -7.68 -12.86 11.35
CA TYR A 79 -8.59 -14.00 11.31
C TYR A 79 -10.02 -13.63 10.87
N GLU A 80 -10.39 -12.36 10.86
CA GLU A 80 -11.71 -11.89 10.40
C GLU A 80 -11.81 -11.87 8.85
N PHE A 81 -10.69 -11.85 8.14
CA PHE A 81 -10.67 -11.71 6.68
C PHE A 81 -11.51 -12.75 5.93
N PRO A 82 -11.55 -14.05 6.29
CA PRO A 82 -12.36 -15.02 5.54
C PRO A 82 -13.85 -14.64 5.52
N GLN A 83 -14.41 -14.24 6.65
CA GLN A 83 -15.81 -13.84 6.76
C GLN A 83 -16.08 -12.50 6.04
N LEU A 84 -15.16 -11.55 6.17
CA LEU A 84 -15.26 -10.24 5.53
C LEU A 84 -15.16 -10.36 4.01
N ALA A 85 -14.23 -11.17 3.49
CA ALA A 85 -14.11 -11.45 2.07
C ALA A 85 -15.36 -12.12 1.51
N ALA A 86 -15.90 -13.12 2.20
CA ALA A 86 -17.13 -13.80 1.79
C ALA A 86 -18.33 -12.85 1.76
N THR A 87 -18.41 -11.89 2.69
CA THR A 87 -19.45 -10.86 2.69
C THR A 87 -19.27 -9.87 1.55
N LEU A 88 -18.04 -9.42 1.30
CA LEU A 88 -17.72 -8.49 0.21
C LEU A 88 -18.02 -9.11 -1.16
N VAL A 89 -17.68 -10.39 -1.36
CA VAL A 89 -17.98 -11.12 -2.63
C VAL A 89 -19.48 -11.16 -2.94
N LYS A 90 -20.35 -11.23 -1.92
CA LYS A 90 -21.81 -11.23 -2.13
C LYS A 90 -22.33 -9.92 -2.72
N THR A 91 -21.63 -8.80 -2.56
CA THR A 91 -21.98 -7.52 -3.19
C THR A 91 -21.65 -7.50 -4.69
N ASN A 92 -21.00 -8.54 -5.19
CA ASN A 92 -20.59 -8.72 -6.59
C ASN A 92 -19.80 -7.51 -7.14
N PRO A 93 -18.65 -7.14 -6.50
CA PRO A 93 -17.86 -6.02 -6.96
C PRO A 93 -17.19 -6.29 -8.31
N SER A 94 -16.90 -5.25 -9.06
CA SER A 94 -16.16 -5.31 -10.33
C SER A 94 -14.69 -5.67 -10.14
N ALA A 95 -14.14 -5.35 -8.97
CA ALA A 95 -12.80 -5.72 -8.52
C ALA A 95 -12.72 -5.66 -6.99
N ILE A 96 -11.78 -6.41 -6.40
CA ILE A 96 -11.44 -6.32 -4.98
C ILE A 96 -9.98 -5.91 -4.86
N VAL A 97 -9.71 -4.82 -4.12
CA VAL A 97 -8.35 -4.44 -3.70
C VAL A 97 -8.06 -5.05 -2.34
N THR A 98 -6.90 -5.67 -2.19
CA THR A 98 -6.43 -6.25 -0.92
C THR A 98 -5.08 -5.66 -0.54
N THR A 99 -4.84 -5.40 0.75
CA THR A 99 -3.69 -4.61 1.22
C THR A 99 -2.65 -5.39 2.01
N CYS A 100 -2.80 -6.71 2.12
CA CYS A 100 -1.86 -7.60 2.78
C CYS A 100 -2.07 -9.04 2.34
N VAL A 101 -1.10 -9.91 2.64
CA VAL A 101 -1.18 -11.34 2.29
C VAL A 101 -2.41 -12.04 2.87
N PRO A 102 -2.78 -11.85 4.16
CA PRO A 102 -3.99 -12.48 4.71
C PRO A 102 -5.27 -12.05 3.99
N SER A 103 -5.45 -10.76 3.68
CA SER A 103 -6.63 -10.28 2.93
C SER A 103 -6.68 -10.83 1.50
N THR A 104 -5.52 -10.93 0.82
CA THR A 104 -5.44 -11.53 -0.53
C THR A 104 -5.77 -13.01 -0.51
N ARG A 105 -5.26 -13.75 0.47
CA ARG A 105 -5.58 -15.18 0.64
C ARG A 105 -7.06 -15.40 0.90
N ALA A 106 -7.68 -14.58 1.74
CA ALA A 106 -9.11 -14.64 2.01
C ALA A 106 -9.95 -14.32 0.77
N ALA A 107 -9.59 -13.31 -0.01
CA ALA A 107 -10.24 -13.00 -1.29
C ALA A 107 -10.09 -14.16 -2.29
N LYS A 108 -8.88 -14.75 -2.41
CA LYS A 108 -8.62 -15.92 -3.24
C LYS A 108 -9.53 -17.11 -2.89
N GLN A 109 -9.76 -17.35 -1.61
CA GLN A 109 -10.62 -18.43 -1.13
C GLN A 109 -12.11 -18.14 -1.37
N ALA A 110 -12.51 -16.87 -1.30
CA ALA A 110 -13.90 -16.45 -1.42
C ALA A 110 -14.39 -16.37 -2.88
N THR A 111 -13.50 -16.14 -3.85
CA THR A 111 -13.86 -16.02 -5.27
C THR A 111 -12.74 -16.43 -6.21
N SER A 112 -13.13 -17.07 -7.33
CA SER A 112 -12.22 -17.38 -8.45
C SER A 112 -12.55 -16.55 -9.71
N SER A 113 -13.63 -15.77 -9.68
CA SER A 113 -14.13 -15.02 -10.85
C SER A 113 -14.01 -13.51 -10.72
N ILE A 114 -14.18 -12.96 -9.52
CA ILE A 114 -14.03 -11.51 -9.30
C ILE A 114 -12.54 -11.18 -9.32
N PRO A 115 -12.11 -10.20 -10.15
CA PRO A 115 -10.74 -9.72 -10.16
C PRO A 115 -10.25 -9.24 -8.79
N VAL A 116 -9.06 -9.66 -8.40
CA VAL A 116 -8.40 -9.21 -7.17
C VAL A 116 -7.11 -8.48 -7.55
N VAL A 117 -7.03 -7.22 -7.14
CA VAL A 117 -5.81 -6.41 -7.25
C VAL A 117 -5.14 -6.39 -5.88
N MET A 118 -4.05 -7.12 -5.74
CA MET A 118 -3.30 -7.19 -4.50
C MET A 118 -2.28 -6.05 -4.37
N SER A 119 -2.08 -5.63 -3.15
CA SER A 119 -1.04 -4.69 -2.71
C SER A 119 -0.39 -5.31 -1.47
N ILE A 120 0.70 -6.06 -1.67
CA ILE A 120 1.28 -6.90 -0.61
C ILE A 120 2.77 -6.67 -0.44
N ASP A 121 3.29 -7.10 0.70
CA ASP A 121 4.72 -7.31 0.91
C ASP A 121 5.07 -8.80 0.88
N GLY A 122 6.19 -9.12 0.24
CA GLY A 122 6.68 -10.49 0.07
C GLY A 122 6.30 -11.13 -1.26
N ASP A 123 6.91 -12.29 -1.55
CA ASP A 123 6.74 -13.00 -2.82
C ASP A 123 5.37 -13.69 -2.91
N PRO A 124 4.48 -13.29 -3.84
CA PRO A 124 3.16 -13.89 -3.99
C PRO A 124 3.20 -15.30 -4.60
N VAL A 125 4.30 -15.68 -5.26
CA VAL A 125 4.48 -17.04 -5.81
C VAL A 125 4.80 -18.01 -4.68
N GLU A 126 5.80 -17.67 -3.86
CA GLU A 126 6.15 -18.43 -2.66
C GLU A 126 4.96 -18.61 -1.71
N ARG A 127 4.14 -17.58 -1.59
CA ARG A 127 2.91 -17.60 -0.75
C ARG A 127 1.71 -18.28 -1.41
N GLY A 128 1.88 -18.81 -2.63
CA GLY A 128 0.84 -19.55 -3.36
C GLY A 128 -0.35 -18.68 -3.79
N LEU A 129 -0.16 -17.36 -3.96
CA LEU A 129 -1.22 -16.43 -4.37
C LEU A 129 -1.37 -16.41 -5.89
N VAL A 130 -0.27 -16.43 -6.63
CA VAL A 130 -0.21 -16.45 -8.11
C VAL A 130 0.74 -17.53 -8.61
N ALA A 131 0.61 -17.91 -9.89
CA ALA A 131 1.45 -18.94 -10.49
C ALA A 131 2.88 -18.43 -10.80
N SER A 132 2.99 -17.20 -11.29
CA SER A 132 4.26 -16.48 -11.50
C SER A 132 3.99 -14.97 -11.54
N LEU A 133 5.04 -14.16 -11.41
CA LEU A 133 4.90 -12.69 -11.51
C LEU A 133 4.54 -12.26 -12.93
N ALA A 134 5.17 -12.86 -13.95
CA ALA A 134 4.93 -12.52 -15.34
C ALA A 134 3.54 -12.98 -15.84
N ARG A 135 3.04 -14.10 -15.33
CA ARG A 135 1.73 -14.68 -15.68
C ARG A 135 1.04 -15.19 -14.42
N PRO A 136 0.24 -14.35 -13.76
CA PRO A 136 -0.43 -14.70 -12.51
C PRO A 136 -1.37 -15.92 -12.62
N GLY A 137 -2.00 -16.11 -13.79
CA GLY A 137 -2.66 -17.37 -14.19
C GLY A 137 -4.11 -17.52 -13.72
N ALA A 138 -4.64 -16.62 -12.88
CA ALA A 138 -6.01 -16.69 -12.36
C ALA A 138 -6.63 -15.29 -12.23
N ASN A 139 -7.51 -15.09 -11.25
CA ASN A 139 -8.20 -13.82 -11.01
C ASN A 139 -7.41 -12.81 -10.14
N ILE A 140 -6.15 -13.09 -9.80
CA ILE A 140 -5.32 -12.23 -8.94
C ILE A 140 -4.19 -11.63 -9.76
N THR A 141 -3.98 -10.31 -9.60
CA THR A 141 -2.84 -9.54 -10.09
C THR A 141 -2.55 -8.41 -9.12
N GLY A 142 -1.65 -7.49 -9.45
CA GLY A 142 -1.42 -6.28 -8.66
C GLY A 142 0.05 -5.95 -8.47
N THR A 143 0.37 -5.39 -7.32
CA THR A 143 1.71 -4.92 -6.97
C THR A 143 2.24 -5.61 -5.73
N LEU A 144 3.55 -5.77 -5.68
CA LEU A 144 4.23 -6.30 -4.50
C LEU A 144 5.37 -5.36 -4.08
N THR A 145 5.76 -5.46 -2.82
CA THR A 145 7.02 -4.91 -2.33
C THR A 145 7.87 -6.05 -1.76
N LEU A 146 9.18 -5.92 -1.85
CA LEU A 146 10.14 -6.86 -1.26
C LEU A 146 10.98 -6.12 -0.23
N PHE A 147 10.33 -5.68 0.85
CA PHE A 147 11.02 -4.92 1.91
C PHE A 147 12.12 -5.73 2.58
N GLN A 148 12.04 -7.06 2.55
CA GLN A 148 13.10 -7.93 3.01
C GLN A 148 14.45 -7.63 2.33
N GLU A 149 14.43 -7.31 1.04
CA GLU A 149 15.64 -6.96 0.28
C GLU A 149 16.25 -5.63 0.72
N LEU A 150 15.47 -4.75 1.34
CA LEU A 150 15.91 -3.45 1.83
C LEU A 150 16.52 -3.52 3.25
N ILE A 151 16.29 -4.59 4.00
CA ILE A 151 16.75 -4.73 5.39
C ILE A 151 18.26 -4.52 5.53
N PRO A 152 19.12 -5.15 4.70
CA PRO A 152 20.57 -4.92 4.80
C PRO A 152 20.92 -3.45 4.59
N LYS A 153 20.18 -2.75 3.71
CA LYS A 153 20.42 -1.34 3.43
C LYS A 153 19.94 -0.44 4.55
N TRP A 154 18.83 -0.74 5.20
CA TRP A 154 18.38 -0.01 6.40
C TRP A 154 19.41 -0.10 7.52
N VAL A 155 19.92 -1.31 7.78
CA VAL A 155 20.94 -1.53 8.82
C VAL A 155 22.25 -0.81 8.47
N GLU A 156 22.69 -0.86 7.20
CA GLU A 156 23.87 -0.12 6.72
C GLU A 156 23.69 1.39 6.91
N LEU A 157 22.60 1.95 6.39
CA LEU A 157 22.37 3.40 6.39
C LEU A 157 22.25 3.98 7.80
N ILE A 158 21.50 3.31 8.69
CA ILE A 158 21.35 3.78 10.07
C ILE A 158 22.68 3.65 10.85
N ASN A 159 23.48 2.62 10.57
CA ASN A 159 24.81 2.46 11.17
C ASN A 159 25.81 3.54 10.68
N ILE A 160 25.70 3.95 9.41
CA ILE A 160 26.50 5.07 8.88
C ILE A 160 26.09 6.40 9.55
N ALA A 161 24.79 6.63 9.71
CA ALA A 161 24.27 7.86 10.32
C ALA A 161 24.54 7.94 11.82
N VAL A 162 24.52 6.80 12.52
CA VAL A 162 24.64 6.71 13.98
C VAL A 162 25.70 5.64 14.33
N PRO A 163 26.98 5.84 14.03
CA PRO A 163 28.01 4.80 14.18
C PRO A 163 28.25 4.36 15.64
N LYS A 164 27.78 5.14 16.61
CA LYS A 164 27.82 4.79 18.04
C LYS A 164 26.64 3.92 18.50
N ALA A 165 25.70 3.61 17.62
CA ALA A 165 24.56 2.75 17.93
C ALA A 165 24.98 1.27 17.87
N HIS A 166 25.40 0.71 18.99
CA HIS A 166 25.77 -0.72 19.09
C HIS A 166 24.55 -1.64 19.24
N THR A 167 23.38 -1.08 19.46
CA THR A 167 22.11 -1.81 19.60
C THR A 167 21.02 -1.06 18.85
N LEU A 168 20.29 -1.78 17.99
CA LEU A 168 19.18 -1.25 17.20
C LEU A 168 17.88 -1.92 17.64
N GLY A 169 16.83 -1.12 17.89
CA GLY A 169 15.48 -1.61 18.02
C GLY A 169 14.85 -1.85 16.65
N VAL A 170 14.17 -2.95 16.44
CA VAL A 170 13.33 -3.17 15.26
C VAL A 170 11.87 -3.09 15.69
N LEU A 171 11.21 -1.99 15.33
CA LEU A 171 9.79 -1.80 15.63
C LEU A 171 8.96 -2.60 14.62
N ALA A 172 8.21 -3.57 15.11
CA ALA A 172 7.39 -4.46 14.31
C ALA A 172 5.98 -4.59 14.88
N ASN A 173 5.02 -4.95 14.02
CA ASN A 173 3.72 -5.41 14.48
C ASN A 173 3.86 -6.69 15.31
N ALA A 174 2.97 -6.90 16.26
CA ALA A 174 2.97 -8.09 17.14
C ALA A 174 2.52 -9.39 16.44
N GLY A 175 2.13 -9.34 15.15
CA GLY A 175 1.71 -10.50 14.36
C GLY A 175 2.87 -11.36 13.84
N GLU A 176 2.52 -12.38 13.05
CA GLU A 176 3.47 -13.39 12.52
C GLU A 176 4.54 -12.82 11.56
N ASP A 177 4.23 -11.74 10.84
CA ASP A 177 5.14 -11.17 9.83
C ASP A 177 6.45 -10.65 10.43
N GLY A 178 6.46 -10.26 11.71
CA GLY A 178 7.68 -9.83 12.40
C GLY A 178 8.74 -10.93 12.55
N ALA A 179 8.33 -12.18 12.58
CA ALA A 179 9.25 -13.31 12.66
C ALA A 179 9.84 -13.69 11.29
N TYR A 180 9.08 -13.49 10.22
CA TYR A 180 9.49 -13.85 8.86
C TYR A 180 10.75 -13.12 8.37
N TYR A 181 10.93 -11.86 8.80
CA TYR A 181 12.08 -11.05 8.39
C TYR A 181 13.22 -11.05 9.41
N TRP A 182 13.09 -11.74 10.54
CA TRP A 182 14.02 -11.62 11.65
C TRP A 182 15.45 -12.08 11.29
N ASP A 183 15.58 -13.20 10.60
CA ASP A 183 16.87 -13.74 10.16
C ASP A 183 17.64 -12.73 9.29
N ALA A 184 16.93 -12.01 8.41
CA ALA A 184 17.52 -10.98 7.57
C ALA A 184 18.06 -9.80 8.39
N PHE A 185 17.39 -9.41 9.48
CA PHE A 185 17.87 -8.39 10.41
C PHE A 185 19.10 -8.85 11.17
N GLU A 186 19.11 -10.09 11.69
CA GLU A 186 20.27 -10.64 12.41
C GLU A 186 21.49 -10.75 11.50
N ASP A 187 21.30 -11.22 10.27
CA ASP A 187 22.36 -11.34 9.27
C ASP A 187 22.95 -9.98 8.88
N ALA A 188 22.10 -8.99 8.63
CA ALA A 188 22.52 -7.64 8.31
C ALA A 188 23.25 -6.98 9.50
N ALA A 189 22.72 -7.12 10.71
CA ALA A 189 23.29 -6.56 11.93
C ALA A 189 24.67 -7.18 12.25
N ARG A 190 24.84 -8.50 12.03
CA ARG A 190 26.11 -9.20 12.21
C ARG A 190 27.21 -8.64 11.30
N LYS A 191 26.89 -8.28 10.06
CA LYS A 191 27.83 -7.71 9.09
C LYS A 191 28.40 -6.36 9.53
N VAL A 192 27.60 -5.54 10.23
CA VAL A 192 28.01 -4.23 10.73
C VAL A 192 28.32 -4.23 12.24
N ARG A 193 28.36 -5.42 12.87
CA ARG A 193 28.69 -5.64 14.29
C ARG A 193 27.80 -4.89 15.28
N VAL A 194 26.50 -4.78 14.97
CA VAL A 194 25.48 -4.25 15.90
C VAL A 194 24.58 -5.36 16.40
N LYS A 195 23.95 -5.16 17.55
CA LYS A 195 22.90 -6.04 18.07
C LYS A 195 21.54 -5.54 17.61
N VAL A 196 20.63 -6.46 17.34
CA VAL A 196 19.23 -6.14 17.05
C VAL A 196 18.31 -6.80 18.06
N PHE A 197 17.18 -6.19 18.35
CA PHE A 197 16.11 -6.80 19.11
C PHE A 197 14.74 -6.31 18.62
N LEU A 198 13.76 -7.17 18.76
CA LEU A 198 12.41 -6.91 18.29
C LEU A 198 11.61 -6.14 19.35
N ALA A 199 11.11 -4.97 19.01
CA ALA A 199 10.19 -4.15 19.79
C ALA A 199 8.79 -4.24 19.15
N ARG A 200 7.86 -4.96 19.79
CA ARG A 200 6.55 -5.27 19.21
C ARG A 200 5.49 -4.25 19.63
N ALA A 201 4.72 -3.77 18.64
CA ALA A 201 3.60 -2.86 18.87
C ALA A 201 2.45 -3.10 17.89
N ASN A 202 1.24 -3.28 18.41
CA ASN A 202 0.01 -3.44 17.64
C ASN A 202 -1.10 -2.46 18.07
N SER A 203 -0.75 -1.45 18.86
CA SER A 203 -1.68 -0.44 19.34
C SER A 203 -0.92 0.83 19.75
N PRO A 204 -1.57 1.99 19.84
CA PRO A 204 -0.96 3.20 20.36
C PRO A 204 -0.28 3.03 21.72
N ALA A 205 -0.92 2.35 22.67
CA ALA A 205 -0.33 2.08 23.98
C ALA A 205 0.86 1.10 23.92
N ALA A 206 0.87 0.18 22.96
CA ALA A 206 1.99 -0.72 22.74
C ALA A 206 3.19 0.02 22.11
N LEU A 207 2.96 1.06 21.30
CA LEU A 207 4.04 1.93 20.79
C LEU A 207 4.78 2.61 21.92
N GLU A 208 4.08 3.21 22.89
CA GLU A 208 4.70 3.83 24.07
C GLU A 208 5.61 2.84 24.81
N ARG A 209 5.10 1.62 25.06
CA ARG A 209 5.88 0.57 25.71
C ARG A 209 7.09 0.13 24.89
N ALA A 210 6.94 0.02 23.57
CA ALA A 210 8.03 -0.36 22.68
C ALA A 210 9.17 0.67 22.72
N PHE A 211 8.86 1.98 22.68
CA PHE A 211 9.85 3.02 22.81
C PHE A 211 10.50 3.08 24.20
N ALA A 212 9.72 2.87 25.26
CA ALA A 212 10.27 2.75 26.62
C ALA A 212 11.22 1.54 26.76
N ASP A 213 10.88 0.40 26.14
CA ASP A 213 11.75 -0.79 26.11
C ASP A 213 13.04 -0.54 25.31
N MET A 214 12.94 0.12 24.16
CA MET A 214 14.13 0.53 23.39
C MET A 214 15.06 1.38 24.23
N LYS A 215 14.53 2.35 24.97
CA LYS A 215 15.32 3.18 25.89
C LYS A 215 15.96 2.37 27.00
N LYS A 216 15.20 1.47 27.64
CA LYS A 216 15.69 0.58 28.71
C LYS A 216 16.81 -0.34 28.23
N ARG A 217 16.74 -0.80 26.98
CA ARG A 217 17.77 -1.64 26.34
C ARG A 217 18.90 -0.85 25.72
N HIS A 218 18.95 0.47 25.92
CA HIS A 218 19.99 1.35 25.38
C HIS A 218 20.12 1.26 23.85
N ALA A 219 19.00 1.16 23.14
CA ALA A 219 19.01 1.28 21.69
C ALA A 219 19.57 2.64 21.29
N GLY A 220 20.61 2.66 20.45
CA GLY A 220 21.18 3.89 19.92
C GLY A 220 20.44 4.42 18.70
N ALA A 221 19.69 3.55 18.01
CA ALA A 221 18.81 3.88 16.89
C ALA A 221 17.74 2.78 16.70
N PHE A 222 16.78 2.99 15.78
CA PHE A 222 15.77 1.99 15.48
C PHE A 222 15.39 1.96 14.01
N ILE A 223 14.76 0.85 13.62
CA ILE A 223 14.22 0.61 12.27
C ILE A 223 12.74 0.33 12.41
N VAL A 224 11.89 0.92 11.56
CA VAL A 224 10.45 0.60 11.50
C VAL A 224 10.22 -0.36 10.36
N MET A 225 9.71 -1.55 10.68
CA MET A 225 9.24 -2.48 9.66
C MET A 225 8.03 -1.92 8.92
N VAL A 226 7.97 -2.20 7.63
CA VAL A 226 6.82 -1.82 6.83
C VAL A 226 5.66 -2.76 7.14
N ASP A 227 4.63 -2.19 7.73
CA ASP A 227 3.40 -2.86 8.12
C ASP A 227 2.24 -1.85 8.07
N PRO A 228 1.05 -2.23 7.58
CA PRO A 228 -0.07 -1.31 7.48
C PRO A 228 -0.48 -0.63 8.79
N LEU A 229 -0.39 -1.35 9.94
CA LEU A 229 -0.72 -0.75 11.23
C LEU A 229 0.31 0.29 11.67
N LEU A 230 1.61 0.01 11.46
CA LEU A 230 2.69 0.94 11.81
C LEU A 230 2.71 2.14 10.87
N ALA A 231 2.50 1.91 9.58
CA ALA A 231 2.40 2.98 8.58
C ALA A 231 1.18 3.90 8.83
N GLY A 232 0.09 3.39 9.39
CA GLY A 232 -1.01 4.20 9.87
C GLY A 232 -0.70 5.05 11.12
N GLN A 233 0.46 4.86 11.76
CA GLN A 233 0.87 5.56 12.97
C GLN A 233 2.07 6.49 12.76
N VAL A 234 2.31 6.94 11.54
CA VAL A 234 3.47 7.77 11.15
C VAL A 234 3.72 8.90 12.15
N GLN A 235 2.74 9.76 12.38
CA GLN A 235 2.90 10.93 13.25
C GLN A 235 3.23 10.55 14.70
N ARG A 236 2.58 9.49 15.21
CA ARG A 236 2.82 9.03 16.59
C ARG A 236 4.22 8.42 16.75
N ILE A 237 4.64 7.57 15.80
CA ILE A 237 5.96 6.95 15.84
C ILE A 237 7.06 8.00 15.75
N VAL A 238 6.93 8.97 14.85
CA VAL A 238 7.88 10.07 14.71
C VAL A 238 7.92 10.96 15.96
N THR A 239 6.76 11.27 16.54
CA THR A 239 6.70 12.02 17.80
C THR A 239 7.42 11.29 18.94
N LEU A 240 7.17 9.99 19.11
CA LEU A 240 7.84 9.18 20.13
C LEU A 240 9.35 9.09 19.88
N ALA A 241 9.78 8.91 18.63
CA ALA A 241 11.19 8.92 18.27
C ALA A 241 11.89 10.23 18.71
N ASN A 242 11.28 11.36 18.43
CA ASN A 242 11.81 12.67 18.78
C ASN A 242 11.80 12.93 20.30
N VAL A 243 10.73 12.55 21.00
CA VAL A 243 10.63 12.65 22.48
C VAL A 243 11.72 11.81 23.16
N HIS A 244 11.95 10.59 22.67
CA HIS A 244 12.98 9.71 23.21
C HIS A 244 14.37 9.99 22.67
N LYS A 245 14.54 10.98 21.77
CA LYS A 245 15.80 11.31 21.06
C LYS A 245 16.42 10.08 20.39
N LEU A 246 15.60 9.26 19.79
CA LEU A 246 16.02 8.00 19.17
C LEU A 246 16.01 8.14 17.65
N PRO A 247 17.19 8.16 16.99
CA PRO A 247 17.29 8.20 15.53
C PRO A 247 16.64 6.99 14.87
N GLY A 248 15.82 7.22 13.85
CA GLY A 248 15.11 6.15 13.16
C GLY A 248 15.29 6.13 11.65
N ILE A 249 15.27 4.93 11.07
CA ILE A 249 15.13 4.74 9.62
C ILE A 249 13.82 4.02 9.32
N TYR A 250 13.17 4.43 8.23
CA TYR A 250 11.83 4.03 7.87
C TYR A 250 11.76 3.52 6.43
N GLY A 251 10.83 2.60 6.14
CA GLY A 251 10.61 2.08 4.80
C GLY A 251 9.77 2.99 3.90
N PHE A 252 9.06 3.99 4.47
CA PHE A 252 8.27 4.95 3.70
C PHE A 252 8.77 6.39 3.90
N ARG A 253 8.84 7.15 2.79
CA ARG A 253 9.27 8.55 2.75
C ARG A 253 8.44 9.46 3.67
N GLU A 254 7.16 9.17 3.80
CA GLU A 254 6.22 9.95 4.59
C GLU A 254 6.60 10.05 6.08
N PHE A 255 7.33 9.06 6.62
CA PHE A 255 7.89 9.18 7.97
C PHE A 255 8.94 10.28 8.05
N THR A 256 9.82 10.40 7.04
CA THR A 256 10.82 11.47 6.99
C THR A 256 10.19 12.83 6.77
N GLU A 257 9.14 12.91 5.96
CA GLU A 257 8.33 14.12 5.74
C GLU A 257 7.60 14.56 7.02
N ALA A 258 7.22 13.61 7.88
CA ALA A 258 6.60 13.89 9.17
C ALA A 258 7.59 14.26 10.30
N GLY A 259 8.89 14.34 9.99
CA GLY A 259 9.95 14.69 10.95
C GLY A 259 10.75 13.50 11.48
N GLY A 260 10.69 12.33 10.83
CA GLY A 260 11.62 11.22 11.06
C GLY A 260 13.00 11.50 10.47
N LEU A 261 14.06 10.87 11.00
CA LEU A 261 15.44 11.15 10.59
C LEU A 261 15.71 10.84 9.12
N MET A 262 15.43 9.61 8.70
CA MET A 262 15.65 9.18 7.31
C MET A 262 14.74 8.02 6.92
N SER A 263 14.49 7.90 5.63
CA SER A 263 13.81 6.75 5.04
C SER A 263 14.58 6.22 3.84
N TYR A 264 14.57 4.92 3.64
CA TYR A 264 15.02 4.29 2.42
C TYR A 264 13.97 3.31 1.95
N GLY A 265 13.25 3.66 0.89
CA GLY A 265 12.13 2.88 0.41
C GLY A 265 11.20 3.67 -0.51
N LEU A 266 9.92 3.36 -0.42
CA LEU A 266 8.89 3.89 -1.31
C LEU A 266 8.19 5.13 -0.73
N SER A 267 7.49 5.87 -1.59
CA SER A 267 6.34 6.67 -1.19
C SER A 267 5.09 5.80 -1.25
N TYR A 268 4.32 5.69 -0.17
CA TYR A 268 3.06 4.97 -0.24
C TYR A 268 2.05 5.64 -1.18
N LYS A 269 2.15 6.96 -1.37
CA LYS A 269 1.32 7.69 -2.34
C LYS A 269 1.60 7.24 -3.77
N ASP A 270 2.88 7.13 -4.15
CA ASP A 270 3.26 6.65 -5.47
C ASP A 270 2.95 5.15 -5.63
N TYR A 271 3.11 4.36 -4.58
CA TYR A 271 2.73 2.96 -4.56
C TYR A 271 1.23 2.75 -4.82
N TYR A 272 0.37 3.54 -4.18
CA TYR A 272 -1.07 3.45 -4.40
C TYR A 272 -1.53 4.00 -5.76
N LYS A 273 -0.72 4.84 -6.46
CA LYS A 273 -0.94 5.17 -7.87
C LYS A 273 -0.84 3.93 -8.76
N GLU A 274 0.13 3.07 -8.50
CA GLU A 274 0.26 1.81 -9.22
C GLU A 274 -0.92 0.88 -8.94
N VAL A 275 -1.35 0.74 -7.69
CA VAL A 275 -2.54 -0.04 -7.34
C VAL A 275 -3.78 0.48 -8.08
N ALA A 276 -3.99 1.79 -8.11
CA ALA A 276 -5.10 2.41 -8.84
C ALA A 276 -5.02 2.17 -10.36
N ARG A 277 -3.81 2.20 -10.94
CA ARG A 277 -3.56 1.86 -12.34
C ARG A 277 -3.96 0.41 -12.67
N TYR A 278 -3.71 -0.53 -11.76
CA TYR A 278 -4.14 -1.92 -11.92
C TYR A 278 -5.67 -2.03 -11.85
N VAL A 279 -6.31 -1.34 -10.92
CA VAL A 279 -7.78 -1.28 -10.85
C VAL A 279 -8.37 -0.71 -12.14
N ASP A 280 -7.81 0.39 -12.67
CA ASP A 280 -8.22 0.99 -13.94
C ASP A 280 -8.14 -0.01 -15.11
N LYS A 281 -7.01 -0.72 -15.24
CA LYS A 281 -6.85 -1.76 -16.27
C LYS A 281 -7.91 -2.86 -16.17
N VAL A 282 -8.17 -3.33 -14.95
CA VAL A 282 -9.17 -4.36 -14.67
C VAL A 282 -10.58 -3.86 -14.98
N LEU A 283 -10.94 -2.64 -14.57
CA LEU A 283 -12.24 -2.04 -14.85
C LEU A 283 -12.47 -1.79 -16.35
N LYS A 284 -11.38 -1.61 -17.12
CA LYS A 284 -11.38 -1.54 -18.59
C LYS A 284 -11.44 -2.91 -19.27
N GLY A 285 -11.52 -3.99 -18.49
CA GLY A 285 -11.73 -5.35 -19.00
C GLY A 285 -10.47 -6.16 -19.26
N ILE A 286 -9.28 -5.67 -18.87
CA ILE A 286 -8.06 -6.49 -18.95
C ILE A 286 -8.13 -7.58 -17.87
N LYS A 287 -7.90 -8.82 -18.27
CA LYS A 287 -7.97 -9.96 -17.33
C LYS A 287 -6.77 -9.94 -16.38
N PRO A 288 -6.95 -10.21 -15.08
CA PRO A 288 -5.84 -10.33 -14.13
C PRO A 288 -4.76 -11.32 -14.56
N ALA A 289 -5.16 -12.44 -15.20
CA ALA A 289 -4.25 -13.44 -15.68
C ALA A 289 -3.23 -12.93 -16.73
N ASP A 290 -3.59 -11.86 -17.45
CA ASP A 290 -2.78 -11.24 -18.52
C ASP A 290 -2.01 -9.99 -18.00
N LEU A 291 -2.19 -9.61 -16.74
CA LEU A 291 -1.51 -8.49 -16.10
C LEU A 291 -0.38 -9.01 -15.20
N PRO A 292 0.89 -8.81 -15.57
CA PRO A 292 2.01 -9.18 -14.70
C PRO A 292 1.89 -8.51 -13.32
N VAL A 293 2.37 -9.20 -12.29
CA VAL A 293 2.55 -8.58 -10.97
C VAL A 293 3.83 -7.75 -11.02
N GLU A 294 3.72 -6.47 -10.66
CA GLU A 294 4.84 -5.53 -10.74
C GLU A 294 5.36 -5.16 -9.35
N GLN A 295 6.68 -5.02 -9.27
CA GLN A 295 7.36 -4.44 -8.12
C GLN A 295 7.69 -2.98 -8.44
N PRO A 296 7.37 -2.02 -7.55
CA PRO A 296 7.83 -0.65 -7.71
C PRO A 296 9.36 -0.58 -7.74
N THR A 297 9.90 0.13 -8.70
CA THR A 297 11.35 0.25 -8.91
C THR A 297 11.95 1.49 -8.28
N LYS A 298 11.13 2.47 -7.88
CA LYS A 298 11.60 3.75 -7.35
C LYS A 298 11.80 3.66 -5.84
N ILE A 299 13.01 3.29 -5.44
CA ILE A 299 13.48 3.32 -4.05
C ILE A 299 14.27 4.61 -3.85
N GLU A 300 13.93 5.40 -2.84
CA GLU A 300 14.52 6.70 -2.55
C GLU A 300 15.11 6.75 -1.13
N LEU A 301 16.29 7.37 -1.01
CA LEU A 301 16.85 7.79 0.28
C LEU A 301 16.39 9.22 0.55
N ALA A 302 15.54 9.42 1.55
CA ALA A 302 15.17 10.74 2.03
C ALA A 302 15.76 10.99 3.42
N ILE A 303 16.26 12.20 3.66
CA ILE A 303 16.92 12.60 4.91
C ILE A 303 16.34 13.92 5.39
N ASN A 304 16.05 14.03 6.70
CA ASN A 304 15.59 15.26 7.33
C ASN A 304 16.73 15.90 8.15
N LYS A 305 17.28 17.00 7.62
CA LYS A 305 18.40 17.73 8.23
C LYS A 305 18.03 18.37 9.57
N SER A 306 16.85 18.99 9.65
CA SER A 306 16.41 19.62 10.90
C SER A 306 16.23 18.59 12.01
N THR A 307 15.74 17.39 11.69
CA THR A 307 15.65 16.28 12.65
C THR A 307 17.04 15.77 13.06
N ALA A 308 17.97 15.64 12.11
CA ALA A 308 19.34 15.26 12.43
C ALA A 308 19.97 16.22 13.43
N GLN A 309 19.82 17.54 13.22
CA GLN A 309 20.32 18.58 14.15
C GLN A 309 19.66 18.46 15.52
N ALA A 310 18.33 18.32 15.58
CA ALA A 310 17.59 18.19 16.83
C ALA A 310 17.97 16.94 17.65
N LEU A 311 18.33 15.87 16.96
CA LEU A 311 18.80 14.62 17.56
C LEU A 311 20.31 14.63 17.88
N GLY A 312 21.06 15.66 17.45
CA GLY A 312 22.52 15.72 17.59
C GLY A 312 23.25 14.68 16.72
N VAL A 313 22.66 14.28 15.60
CA VAL A 313 23.22 13.34 14.64
C VAL A 313 24.02 14.09 13.58
N SER A 314 25.33 13.85 13.51
CA SER A 314 26.19 14.37 12.46
C SER A 314 26.16 13.45 11.24
N LEU A 315 25.47 13.88 10.20
CA LEU A 315 25.34 13.09 8.97
C LEU A 315 26.61 13.21 8.12
N PRO A 316 27.27 12.09 7.76
CA PRO A 316 28.44 12.14 6.89
C PRO A 316 28.10 12.70 5.50
N GLU A 317 29.05 13.45 4.90
CA GLU A 317 28.88 14.02 3.55
C GLU A 317 28.53 12.95 2.52
N GLN A 318 29.18 11.81 2.58
CA GLN A 318 28.89 10.67 1.69
C GLN A 318 27.46 10.17 1.79
N LEU A 319 26.83 10.22 2.97
CA LEU A 319 25.42 9.85 3.14
C LEU A 319 24.51 10.91 2.55
N MET A 320 24.83 12.19 2.76
CA MET A 320 24.07 13.31 2.21
C MET A 320 24.14 13.36 0.68
N ALA A 321 25.29 13.05 0.08
CA ALA A 321 25.45 12.98 -1.37
C ALA A 321 24.66 11.85 -2.03
N ARG A 322 24.25 10.82 -1.27
CA ARG A 322 23.43 9.70 -1.74
C ARG A 322 21.94 9.95 -1.57
N ALA A 323 21.54 11.03 -0.90
CA ALA A 323 20.15 11.31 -0.66
C ALA A 323 19.46 11.80 -1.95
N ASP A 324 18.36 11.12 -2.32
CA ASP A 324 17.50 11.53 -3.42
C ASP A 324 16.63 12.74 -3.02
N LYS A 325 16.35 12.86 -1.71
CA LYS A 325 15.56 13.97 -1.15
C LYS A 325 16.14 14.40 0.20
N VAL A 326 16.39 15.71 0.33
CA VAL A 326 16.78 16.35 1.59
C VAL A 326 15.64 17.26 2.03
N ILE A 327 15.20 17.12 3.28
CA ILE A 327 14.18 17.94 3.94
C ILE A 327 14.92 18.85 4.92
N GLU A 328 14.70 20.16 4.76
CA GLU A 328 15.37 21.19 5.57
C GLU A 328 14.66 21.38 6.92
#